data_d9083036acea02395c0e81622b100327
#
_entry.id   d9083036acea02395c0e81622b100327
#
_cell.length_a   1.000
_cell.length_b   1.000
_cell.length_c   1.000
_cell.angle_alpha   90.00
_cell.angle_beta   90.00
_cell.angle_gamma   90.00
#
_symmetry.space_group_name_H-M   'P 1'
#
loop_
_entity.id
_entity.type
_entity.pdbx_description
1 polymer ?
#
loop_
_entity_poly.entity_id
_entity_poly.type
_entity_poly.pdbx_seq_one_letter_code
_entity_poly.pdbx_strand_id
1 'polypeptide(L)'
;MHKFVLTLAMVCFAAASTSAAEVVGISPNKPESGPFVKIDEGYMVPYEITIPGTDVKLKMVPVPGGTLKLGSPESEAGHTAAEAPEMDVEIEPFWMAEHETTWKQYKPYMELYQQFKKFQAAGVRKVTDDNKIDAITAPTPLYEPSFTFEHGEDPELPAVTMTNYSARQYTKWLSGVTGMQYRLPSEAEWEFAATGGSKTAYHFGDDAEQLGDYAWFSGNSDEAPHLVKGKKPNQFGLYDMHGNVWEWVLDQYSEEGFARLEGKKLKALDTVAWPSEPDPLMVKGGGWDDDAESCRAASKMGSSDEDWKQEDPNVPLSPWWFTSYPSTCVGFRVIRPLHEVEKKDADKFYRPEIEFLNLDVGDRLIEGRGILGLVDPELPAAIKESE
;
A
#
# COMPACT_ATOMS: atom_id res chain seq x y z
N MET A 1 -59.73 42.31 -44.22
CA MET A 1 -59.66 40.88 -43.71
C MET A 1 -58.22 40.49 -43.73
N HIS A 2 -57.51 40.63 -42.60
CA HIS A 2 -56.09 40.22 -42.43
C HIS A 2 -56.07 38.89 -41.64
N LYS A 3 -55.54 37.83 -42.24
CA LYS A 3 -55.32 36.54 -41.61
C LYS A 3 -53.94 36.58 -40.89
N PHE A 4 -53.98 36.48 -39.58
CA PHE A 4 -52.77 36.21 -38.78
C PHE A 4 -52.46 34.69 -38.82
N VAL A 5 -51.25 34.35 -39.25
CA VAL A 5 -50.73 33.01 -39.19
C VAL A 5 -49.85 32.97 -37.94
N LEU A 6 -50.24 32.15 -36.97
CA LEU A 6 -49.49 31.91 -35.74
C LEU A 6 -48.53 30.72 -35.98
N THR A 7 -47.24 31.00 -36.06
CA THR A 7 -46.21 29.92 -36.17
C THR A 7 -45.82 29.49 -34.77
N LEU A 8 -46.16 28.26 -34.42
CA LEU A 8 -45.80 27.61 -33.15
C LEU A 8 -44.36 27.08 -33.27
N ALA A 9 -43.40 27.72 -32.59
CA ALA A 9 -42.01 27.23 -32.51
C ALA A 9 -41.94 26.15 -31.45
N MET A 10 -41.68 24.90 -31.88
CA MET A 10 -41.47 23.75 -31.03
C MET A 10 -40.00 23.78 -30.53
N VAL A 11 -39.78 24.15 -29.27
CA VAL A 11 -38.47 24.11 -28.64
C VAL A 11 -38.23 22.66 -28.18
N CYS A 12 -37.38 21.94 -28.93
CA CYS A 12 -36.87 20.63 -28.48
C CYS A 12 -35.83 20.86 -27.38
N PHE A 13 -36.17 20.56 -26.14
CA PHE A 13 -35.17 20.38 -25.08
C PHE A 13 -34.44 19.08 -25.34
N ALA A 14 -33.19 19.14 -25.80
CA ALA A 14 -32.27 18.03 -25.76
C ALA A 14 -31.85 17.85 -24.30
N ALA A 15 -32.33 16.79 -23.65
CA ALA A 15 -31.80 16.37 -22.38
C ALA A 15 -30.35 15.89 -22.62
N ALA A 16 -29.39 16.70 -22.20
CA ALA A 16 -28.00 16.26 -22.09
C ALA A 16 -27.96 15.20 -21.00
N SER A 17 -27.85 13.93 -21.38
CA SER A 17 -27.50 12.87 -20.47
C SER A 17 -26.04 13.13 -20.03
N THR A 18 -25.85 13.65 -18.83
CA THR A 18 -24.56 13.65 -18.17
C THR A 18 -24.24 12.18 -17.88
N SER A 19 -23.39 11.60 -18.76
CA SER A 19 -22.74 10.33 -18.44
C SER A 19 -21.95 10.57 -17.16
N ALA A 20 -22.33 9.86 -16.07
CA ALA A 20 -21.49 9.81 -14.87
C ALA A 20 -20.11 9.31 -15.34
N ALA A 21 -19.04 9.99 -14.91
CA ALA A 21 -17.69 9.56 -15.23
C ALA A 21 -17.54 8.11 -14.77
N GLU A 22 -17.05 7.25 -15.66
CA GLU A 22 -16.85 5.83 -15.38
C GLU A 22 -15.77 5.71 -14.28
N VAL A 23 -16.15 5.17 -13.13
CA VAL A 23 -15.22 4.98 -12.00
C VAL A 23 -14.37 3.76 -12.30
N VAL A 24 -13.05 3.94 -12.35
CA VAL A 24 -12.10 2.85 -12.61
C VAL A 24 -12.33 1.70 -11.63
N GLY A 25 -12.48 0.48 -12.18
CA GLY A 25 -12.72 -0.74 -11.38
C GLY A 25 -14.17 -0.97 -10.98
N ILE A 26 -15.13 -0.12 -11.41
CA ILE A 26 -16.57 -0.34 -11.20
C ILE A 26 -17.26 -0.56 -12.54
N SER A 27 -17.98 -1.68 -12.66
CA SER A 27 -18.86 -1.99 -13.79
C SER A 27 -20.32 -1.83 -13.36
N PRO A 28 -21.17 -1.12 -14.13
CA PRO A 28 -22.59 -1.04 -13.84
C PRO A 28 -23.29 -2.38 -14.08
N ASN A 29 -22.73 -3.25 -14.89
CA ASN A 29 -23.27 -4.55 -15.25
C ASN A 29 -22.44 -5.68 -14.63
N LYS A 30 -23.14 -6.78 -14.26
CA LYS A 30 -22.46 -7.98 -13.77
C LYS A 30 -21.52 -8.53 -14.85
N PRO A 31 -20.22 -8.73 -14.53
CA PRO A 31 -19.27 -9.35 -15.47
C PRO A 31 -19.71 -10.76 -15.88
N GLU A 32 -19.46 -11.12 -17.12
CA GLU A 32 -19.72 -12.48 -17.63
C GLU A 32 -18.73 -13.52 -17.07
N SER A 33 -17.52 -13.07 -16.72
CA SER A 33 -16.44 -13.94 -16.22
C SER A 33 -15.47 -13.15 -15.33
N GLY A 34 -14.63 -13.87 -14.59
CA GLY A 34 -13.63 -13.31 -13.68
C GLY A 34 -14.16 -12.96 -12.30
N PRO A 35 -13.29 -12.57 -11.36
CA PRO A 35 -13.70 -12.18 -10.01
C PRO A 35 -14.44 -10.84 -10.04
N PHE A 36 -15.46 -10.70 -9.20
CA PHE A 36 -16.15 -9.44 -8.96
C PHE A 36 -16.74 -9.41 -7.55
N VAL A 37 -16.96 -8.21 -7.04
CA VAL A 37 -17.67 -7.96 -5.77
C VAL A 37 -18.89 -7.11 -6.08
N LYS A 38 -20.09 -7.55 -5.67
CA LYS A 38 -21.31 -6.78 -5.82
C LYS A 38 -21.35 -5.68 -4.76
N ILE A 39 -21.62 -4.46 -5.19
CA ILE A 39 -21.81 -3.26 -4.36
C ILE A 39 -23.10 -2.55 -4.77
N ASP A 40 -23.49 -1.50 -4.05
CA ASP A 40 -24.72 -0.75 -4.36
C ASP A 40 -24.65 -0.04 -5.71
N GLU A 41 -23.46 0.45 -6.10
CA GLU A 41 -23.22 1.16 -7.37
C GLU A 41 -22.98 0.24 -8.57
N GLY A 42 -22.96 -1.09 -8.38
CA GLY A 42 -22.71 -2.06 -9.43
C GLY A 42 -21.80 -3.20 -8.99
N TYR A 43 -20.69 -3.37 -9.69
CA TYR A 43 -19.74 -4.47 -9.44
C TYR A 43 -18.32 -3.95 -9.46
N MET A 44 -17.60 -4.15 -8.37
CA MET A 44 -16.14 -4.00 -8.38
C MET A 44 -15.54 -5.12 -9.23
N VAL A 45 -14.64 -4.76 -10.09
CA VAL A 45 -13.92 -5.68 -10.98
C VAL A 45 -12.41 -5.44 -10.87
N PRO A 46 -11.57 -6.42 -11.21
CA PRO A 46 -10.15 -6.17 -11.37
C PRO A 46 -9.92 -5.08 -12.42
N TYR A 47 -8.94 -4.23 -12.18
CA TYR A 47 -8.50 -3.26 -13.16
C TYR A 47 -6.98 -3.16 -13.20
N GLU A 48 -6.47 -2.67 -14.32
CA GLU A 48 -5.06 -2.38 -14.50
C GLU A 48 -4.90 -0.95 -14.97
N ILE A 49 -4.00 -0.21 -14.34
CA ILE A 49 -3.59 1.11 -14.79
C ILE A 49 -2.13 1.07 -15.24
N THR A 50 -1.78 1.96 -16.15
CA THR A 50 -0.38 2.34 -16.36
C THR A 50 -0.07 3.49 -15.40
N ILE A 51 0.96 3.35 -14.56
CA ILE A 51 1.40 4.43 -13.66
C ILE A 51 1.76 5.65 -14.51
N PRO A 52 1.12 6.81 -14.31
CA PRO A 52 1.30 7.97 -15.16
C PRO A 52 2.78 8.40 -15.28
N GLY A 53 3.22 8.67 -16.51
CA GLY A 53 4.62 9.01 -16.81
C GLY A 53 5.54 7.82 -17.03
N THR A 54 5.03 6.59 -16.95
CA THR A 54 5.79 5.35 -17.12
C THR A 54 5.11 4.39 -18.08
N ASP A 55 5.74 3.25 -18.38
CA ASP A 55 5.13 2.09 -19.05
C ASP A 55 4.74 0.97 -18.05
N VAL A 56 4.89 1.25 -16.75
CA VAL A 56 4.71 0.29 -15.65
C VAL A 56 3.23 0.08 -15.35
N LYS A 57 2.85 -1.18 -15.21
CA LYS A 57 1.49 -1.59 -14.90
C LYS A 57 1.29 -1.82 -13.40
N LEU A 58 0.12 -1.42 -12.91
CA LEU A 58 -0.37 -1.76 -11.58
C LEU A 58 -1.73 -2.42 -11.74
N LYS A 59 -1.83 -3.68 -11.33
CA LYS A 59 -3.07 -4.45 -11.35
C LYS A 59 -3.66 -4.52 -9.95
N MET A 60 -4.94 -4.19 -9.85
CA MET A 60 -5.71 -4.18 -8.61
C MET A 60 -6.83 -5.21 -8.69
N VAL A 61 -7.00 -5.97 -7.61
CA VAL A 61 -7.98 -7.05 -7.48
C VAL A 61 -9.02 -6.67 -6.43
N PRO A 62 -10.34 -6.83 -6.68
CA PRO A 62 -11.36 -6.51 -5.72
C PRO A 62 -11.39 -7.53 -4.58
N VAL A 63 -11.31 -7.05 -3.35
CA VAL A 63 -11.48 -7.81 -2.12
C VAL A 63 -12.88 -7.54 -1.59
N PRO A 64 -13.71 -8.56 -1.32
CA PRO A 64 -15.06 -8.35 -0.81
C PRO A 64 -15.03 -7.78 0.61
N GLY A 65 -16.09 -7.07 0.98
CA GLY A 65 -16.32 -6.76 2.38
C GLY A 65 -16.81 -7.99 3.15
N GLY A 66 -16.73 -7.92 4.46
CA GLY A 66 -17.16 -9.02 5.33
C GLY A 66 -16.82 -8.81 6.79
N THR A 67 -16.91 -9.86 7.58
CA THR A 67 -16.45 -9.85 8.97
C THR A 67 -15.20 -10.70 9.08
N LEU A 68 -14.11 -10.09 9.52
CA LEU A 68 -12.87 -10.78 9.89
C LEU A 68 -12.92 -11.14 11.38
N LYS A 69 -12.47 -12.32 11.73
CA LYS A 69 -11.95 -12.62 13.06
C LYS A 69 -10.48 -12.21 13.07
N LEU A 70 -10.19 -10.98 13.51
CA LEU A 70 -8.83 -10.44 13.57
C LEU A 70 -8.05 -11.12 14.69
N GLY A 71 -6.83 -11.58 14.38
CA GLY A 71 -5.99 -12.35 15.29
C GLY A 71 -6.17 -13.85 15.19
N SER A 72 -5.67 -14.59 16.15
CA SER A 72 -5.73 -16.05 16.18
C SER A 72 -6.09 -16.60 17.56
N PRO A 73 -6.68 -17.81 17.64
CA PRO A 73 -6.95 -18.47 18.92
C PRO A 73 -5.64 -19.02 19.54
N GLU A 74 -5.57 -19.10 20.88
CA GLU A 74 -4.43 -19.68 21.62
C GLU A 74 -4.07 -21.09 21.17
N SER A 75 -5.01 -21.81 20.55
CA SER A 75 -4.80 -23.18 20.05
C SER A 75 -4.13 -23.25 18.68
N GLU A 76 -3.98 -22.13 17.97
CA GLU A 76 -3.34 -22.10 16.66
C GLU A 76 -1.82 -22.26 16.81
N ALA A 77 -1.22 -23.14 16.01
CA ALA A 77 0.23 -23.32 16.03
C ALA A 77 0.93 -22.02 15.64
N GLY A 78 1.93 -21.60 16.41
CA GLY A 78 2.62 -20.32 16.20
C GLY A 78 1.88 -19.08 16.73
N HIS A 79 0.73 -19.24 17.42
CA HIS A 79 0.03 -18.14 18.08
C HIS A 79 0.94 -17.37 19.04
N THR A 80 0.82 -16.04 19.04
CA THR A 80 1.50 -15.14 19.98
C THR A 80 0.50 -14.25 20.71
N ALA A 81 0.91 -13.72 21.88
CA ALA A 81 0.08 -12.80 22.65
C ALA A 81 -0.32 -11.53 21.84
N ALA A 82 0.51 -11.12 20.90
CA ALA A 82 0.23 -9.98 20.01
C ALA A 82 -0.99 -10.21 19.11
N GLU A 83 -1.42 -11.44 18.90
CA GLU A 83 -2.56 -11.83 18.07
C GLU A 83 -3.87 -11.96 18.89
N ALA A 84 -3.84 -11.69 20.21
CA ALA A 84 -4.95 -11.87 21.13
C ALA A 84 -5.49 -10.53 21.69
N PRO A 85 -6.74 -10.51 22.17
CA PRO A 85 -7.80 -11.49 21.93
C PRO A 85 -8.34 -11.42 20.50
N GLU A 86 -8.86 -12.53 19.96
CA GLU A 86 -9.58 -12.49 18.67
C GLU A 86 -10.75 -11.51 18.70
N MET A 87 -10.96 -10.77 17.63
CA MET A 87 -11.99 -9.74 17.53
C MET A 87 -12.74 -9.80 16.21
N ASP A 88 -14.07 -9.60 16.26
CA ASP A 88 -14.87 -9.43 15.05
C ASP A 88 -14.73 -7.99 14.52
N VAL A 89 -14.20 -7.85 13.31
CA VAL A 89 -13.98 -6.57 12.62
C VAL A 89 -14.73 -6.55 11.31
N GLU A 90 -15.49 -5.48 11.07
CA GLU A 90 -16.18 -5.25 9.81
C GLU A 90 -15.21 -4.65 8.78
N ILE A 91 -15.05 -5.33 7.65
CA ILE A 91 -14.20 -4.92 6.53
C ILE A 91 -15.09 -4.39 5.41
N GLU A 92 -14.88 -3.16 4.97
CA GLU A 92 -15.51 -2.62 3.77
C GLU A 92 -14.81 -3.18 2.52
N PRO A 93 -15.50 -3.31 1.36
CA PRO A 93 -14.84 -3.73 0.13
C PRO A 93 -13.75 -2.74 -0.30
N PHE A 94 -12.66 -3.26 -0.86
CA PHE A 94 -11.55 -2.45 -1.38
C PHE A 94 -10.85 -3.17 -2.54
N TRP A 95 -9.96 -2.50 -3.25
CA TRP A 95 -9.03 -3.16 -4.18
C TRP A 95 -7.65 -3.26 -3.52
N MET A 96 -6.99 -4.38 -3.73
CA MET A 96 -5.61 -4.62 -3.30
C MET A 96 -4.73 -4.92 -4.52
N ALA A 97 -3.48 -4.48 -4.50
CA ALA A 97 -2.50 -4.86 -5.51
C ALA A 97 -2.38 -6.39 -5.57
N GLU A 98 -2.37 -6.93 -6.79
CA GLU A 98 -2.37 -8.39 -7.03
C GLU A 98 -1.20 -9.11 -6.33
N HIS A 99 -0.08 -8.41 -6.15
CA HIS A 99 1.17 -8.88 -5.54
C HIS A 99 1.88 -7.72 -4.82
N GLU A 100 2.99 -7.98 -4.16
CA GLU A 100 3.86 -6.98 -3.55
C GLU A 100 4.31 -5.93 -4.58
N THR A 101 4.60 -4.71 -4.13
CA THR A 101 5.17 -3.67 -4.99
C THR A 101 6.56 -4.09 -5.46
N THR A 102 6.75 -4.16 -6.79
CA THR A 102 8.02 -4.61 -7.40
C THR A 102 9.01 -3.46 -7.59
N TRP A 103 10.29 -3.78 -7.84
CA TRP A 103 11.29 -2.77 -8.22
C TRP A 103 10.88 -1.97 -9.44
N LYS A 104 10.24 -2.60 -10.42
CA LYS A 104 9.70 -1.91 -11.59
C LYS A 104 8.69 -0.83 -11.21
N GLN A 105 7.86 -1.09 -10.19
CA GLN A 105 6.85 -0.15 -9.72
C GLN A 105 7.44 0.91 -8.78
N TYR A 106 8.48 0.59 -8.00
CA TYR A 106 9.04 1.48 -7.00
C TYR A 106 10.11 2.45 -7.55
N LYS A 107 10.92 2.03 -8.53
CA LYS A 107 12.00 2.85 -9.12
C LYS A 107 11.54 4.20 -9.66
N PRO A 108 10.38 4.36 -10.34
CA PRO A 108 9.91 5.69 -10.76
C PRO A 108 9.72 6.68 -9.62
N TYR A 109 9.32 6.20 -8.43
CA TYR A 109 9.25 7.03 -7.24
C TYR A 109 10.66 7.40 -6.71
N MET A 110 11.62 6.48 -6.75
CA MET A 110 13.02 6.76 -6.37
C MET A 110 13.64 7.87 -7.24
N GLU A 111 13.31 7.92 -8.53
CA GLU A 111 13.82 8.92 -9.46
C GLU A 111 13.33 10.34 -9.17
N LEU A 112 12.25 10.50 -8.43
CA LEU A 112 11.68 11.81 -8.09
C LEU A 112 12.66 12.70 -7.32
N TYR A 113 13.60 12.13 -6.56
CA TYR A 113 14.63 12.92 -5.88
C TYR A 113 15.38 13.85 -6.85
N GLN A 114 15.85 13.30 -7.96
CA GLN A 114 16.58 14.07 -8.97
C GLN A 114 15.66 15.03 -9.71
N GLN A 115 14.43 14.64 -10.01
CA GLN A 115 13.47 15.49 -10.70
C GLN A 115 13.06 16.70 -9.84
N PHE A 116 12.80 16.49 -8.55
CA PHE A 116 12.48 17.60 -7.65
C PHE A 116 13.68 18.54 -7.43
N LYS A 117 14.92 18.02 -7.42
CA LYS A 117 16.12 18.86 -7.42
C LYS A 117 16.20 19.75 -8.67
N LYS A 118 15.89 19.21 -9.87
CA LYS A 118 15.83 20.00 -11.11
C LYS A 118 14.74 21.09 -10.99
N PHE A 119 13.52 20.76 -10.52
CA PHE A 119 12.44 21.73 -10.34
C PHE A 119 12.81 22.82 -9.34
N GLN A 120 13.45 22.47 -8.23
CA GLN A 120 13.93 23.43 -7.24
C GLN A 120 14.96 24.39 -7.86
N ALA A 121 15.94 23.89 -8.62
CA ALA A 121 16.95 24.70 -9.29
C ALA A 121 16.32 25.62 -10.35
N ALA A 122 15.34 25.15 -11.10
CA ALA A 122 14.61 25.94 -12.10
C ALA A 122 13.57 26.91 -11.49
N GLY A 123 13.28 26.79 -10.20
CA GLY A 123 12.28 27.62 -9.51
C GLY A 123 10.83 27.34 -9.92
N VAL A 124 10.55 26.15 -10.46
CA VAL A 124 9.22 25.70 -10.89
C VAL A 124 8.59 24.74 -9.87
N ARG A 125 7.27 24.54 -9.94
CA ARG A 125 6.50 23.61 -9.07
C ARG A 125 6.84 23.76 -7.58
N LYS A 126 6.91 25.00 -7.11
CA LYS A 126 7.29 25.31 -5.72
C LYS A 126 6.25 24.80 -4.73
N VAL A 127 6.72 24.15 -3.67
CA VAL A 127 5.89 23.85 -2.51
C VAL A 127 5.71 25.12 -1.69
N THR A 128 4.47 25.44 -1.34
CA THR A 128 4.04 26.61 -0.56
C THR A 128 3.08 26.17 0.55
N ASP A 129 2.73 27.04 1.48
CA ASP A 129 1.76 26.73 2.52
C ASP A 129 0.39 26.31 1.97
N ASP A 130 0.00 26.84 0.82
CA ASP A 130 -1.30 26.56 0.21
C ASP A 130 -1.38 25.18 -0.46
N ASN A 131 -0.24 24.60 -0.88
CA ASN A 131 -0.19 23.34 -1.63
C ASN A 131 0.63 22.24 -0.95
N LYS A 132 1.19 22.47 0.24
CA LYS A 132 2.04 21.49 0.96
C LYS A 132 1.32 20.18 1.31
N ILE A 133 -0.01 20.18 1.35
CA ILE A 133 -0.79 18.95 1.54
C ILE A 133 -0.59 17.97 0.37
N ASP A 134 -0.23 18.45 -0.80
CA ASP A 134 0.04 17.68 -2.02
C ASP A 134 1.53 17.39 -2.21
N ALA A 135 2.36 17.78 -1.25
CA ALA A 135 3.79 17.50 -1.33
C ALA A 135 4.16 16.17 -0.68
N ILE A 136 5.18 15.54 -1.26
CA ILE A 136 5.84 14.35 -0.69
C ILE A 136 7.32 14.65 -0.49
N THR A 137 7.96 13.86 0.37
CA THR A 137 9.41 13.74 0.34
C THR A 137 9.79 12.59 -0.60
N ALA A 138 10.71 12.83 -1.53
CA ALA A 138 11.28 11.76 -2.33
C ALA A 138 12.42 11.07 -1.57
N PRO A 139 12.58 9.73 -1.73
CA PRO A 139 13.65 9.00 -1.07
C PRO A 139 15.00 9.47 -1.58
N THR A 140 15.97 9.63 -0.69
CA THR A 140 17.33 9.95 -1.08
C THR A 140 17.95 8.78 -1.86
N PRO A 141 18.94 9.03 -2.74
CA PRO A 141 19.71 7.94 -3.31
C PRO A 141 20.27 7.02 -2.23
N LEU A 142 20.32 5.73 -2.54
CA LEU A 142 20.88 4.72 -1.65
C LEU A 142 22.35 5.09 -1.35
N TYR A 143 22.74 4.95 -0.08
CA TYR A 143 24.14 5.14 0.33
C TYR A 143 25.02 4.05 -0.28
N GLU A 144 24.64 2.80 -0.10
CA GLU A 144 25.30 1.64 -0.66
C GLU A 144 24.25 0.72 -1.30
N PRO A 145 24.11 0.77 -2.63
CA PRO A 145 23.09 -0.02 -3.32
C PRO A 145 23.16 -1.52 -3.08
N SER A 146 24.37 -2.06 -2.77
CA SER A 146 24.54 -3.49 -2.51
C SER A 146 23.77 -3.99 -1.28
N PHE A 147 23.50 -3.15 -0.30
CA PHE A 147 22.66 -3.51 0.85
C PHE A 147 21.20 -3.75 0.42
N THR A 148 20.67 -2.86 -0.39
CA THR A 148 19.28 -2.94 -0.88
C THR A 148 19.10 -4.02 -1.96
N PHE A 149 20.10 -4.18 -2.83
CA PHE A 149 20.07 -5.11 -3.96
C PHE A 149 20.90 -6.37 -3.73
N GLU A 150 21.02 -6.81 -2.49
CA GLU A 150 21.76 -8.03 -2.13
C GLU A 150 21.32 -9.24 -2.95
N HIS A 151 20.02 -9.38 -3.19
CA HIS A 151 19.43 -10.46 -3.99
C HIS A 151 19.15 -10.07 -5.44
N GLY A 152 19.69 -8.94 -5.92
CA GLY A 152 19.59 -8.47 -7.31
C GLY A 152 18.53 -7.38 -7.52
N GLU A 153 18.46 -6.92 -8.76
CA GLU A 153 17.64 -5.80 -9.21
C GLU A 153 16.61 -6.20 -10.28
N ASP A 154 16.22 -7.48 -10.35
CA ASP A 154 15.23 -7.89 -11.34
C ASP A 154 13.96 -7.04 -11.18
N PRO A 155 13.41 -6.48 -12.27
CA PRO A 155 12.23 -5.61 -12.20
C PRO A 155 10.99 -6.24 -11.55
N GLU A 156 10.86 -7.55 -11.59
CA GLU A 156 9.71 -8.29 -11.04
C GLU A 156 9.99 -8.87 -9.63
N LEU A 157 11.16 -8.63 -9.04
CA LEU A 157 11.38 -8.88 -7.60
C LEU A 157 10.60 -7.86 -6.76
N PRO A 158 10.12 -8.24 -5.56
CA PRO A 158 9.55 -7.28 -4.62
C PRO A 158 10.59 -6.23 -4.24
N ALA A 159 10.17 -4.98 -4.15
CA ALA A 159 11.00 -3.90 -3.62
C ALA A 159 11.08 -4.02 -2.11
N VAL A 160 12.28 -3.91 -1.56
CA VAL A 160 12.58 -4.13 -0.14
C VAL A 160 13.43 -2.99 0.45
N THR A 161 13.72 -3.05 1.73
CA THR A 161 14.55 -2.11 2.51
C THR A 161 13.99 -0.70 2.68
N MET A 162 12.84 -0.35 2.08
CA MET A 162 12.22 0.94 2.37
C MET A 162 11.59 0.94 3.77
N THR A 163 11.67 2.08 4.44
CA THR A 163 10.95 2.28 5.71
C THR A 163 9.43 2.35 5.48
N ASN A 164 8.64 2.15 6.53
CA ASN A 164 7.19 2.38 6.49
C ASN A 164 6.86 3.80 6.02
N TYR A 165 7.64 4.80 6.44
CA TYR A 165 7.49 6.18 5.97
C TYR A 165 7.67 6.31 4.46
N SER A 166 8.71 5.69 3.90
CA SER A 166 8.96 5.72 2.45
C SER A 166 7.84 5.03 1.66
N ALA A 167 7.35 3.87 2.15
CA ALA A 167 6.21 3.18 1.56
C ALA A 167 4.94 4.06 1.57
N ARG A 168 4.67 4.79 2.67
CA ARG A 168 3.55 5.75 2.74
C ARG A 168 3.72 6.92 1.77
N GLN A 169 4.93 7.46 1.62
CA GLN A 169 5.21 8.52 0.65
C GLN A 169 5.05 8.04 -0.80
N TYR A 170 5.40 6.79 -1.09
CA TYR A 170 5.09 6.14 -2.37
C TYR A 170 3.58 6.10 -2.64
N THR A 171 2.77 5.67 -1.66
CA THR A 171 1.32 5.62 -1.84
C THR A 171 0.70 7.00 -2.05
N LYS A 172 1.26 8.04 -1.39
CA LYS A 172 0.86 9.43 -1.61
C LYS A 172 1.23 9.93 -3.02
N TRP A 173 2.43 9.59 -3.51
CA TRP A 173 2.84 9.87 -4.87
C TRP A 173 1.89 9.21 -5.88
N LEU A 174 1.67 7.91 -5.73
CA LEU A 174 0.77 7.16 -6.60
C LEU A 174 -0.64 7.77 -6.62
N SER A 175 -1.14 8.17 -5.45
CA SER A 175 -2.43 8.85 -5.34
C SER A 175 -2.46 10.19 -6.09
N GLY A 176 -1.41 10.99 -5.93
CA GLY A 176 -1.31 12.31 -6.57
C GLY A 176 -1.27 12.22 -8.10
N VAL A 177 -0.44 11.33 -8.66
CA VAL A 177 -0.29 11.21 -10.12
C VAL A 177 -1.48 10.52 -10.80
N THR A 178 -2.21 9.66 -10.08
CA THR A 178 -3.38 8.95 -10.63
C THR A 178 -4.71 9.65 -10.39
N GLY A 179 -4.77 10.52 -9.38
CA GLY A 179 -6.02 11.12 -8.90
C GLY A 179 -6.93 10.14 -8.16
N MET A 180 -6.44 8.94 -7.76
CA MET A 180 -7.15 7.92 -6.99
C MET A 180 -6.44 7.72 -5.65
N GLN A 181 -7.20 7.45 -4.57
CA GLN A 181 -6.61 7.32 -3.23
C GLN A 181 -6.01 5.93 -3.02
N TYR A 182 -4.68 5.83 -2.98
CA TYR A 182 -3.95 4.62 -2.60
C TYR A 182 -3.32 4.80 -1.22
N ARG A 183 -3.21 3.72 -0.46
CA ARG A 183 -2.54 3.70 0.85
C ARG A 183 -2.04 2.30 1.20
N LEU A 184 -1.27 2.19 2.26
CA LEU A 184 -1.01 0.89 2.88
C LEU A 184 -2.32 0.34 3.47
N PRO A 185 -2.50 -0.99 3.52
CA PRO A 185 -3.60 -1.61 4.25
C PRO A 185 -3.45 -1.38 5.76
N SER A 186 -4.55 -1.38 6.50
CA SER A 186 -4.50 -1.66 7.94
C SER A 186 -4.18 -3.13 8.18
N GLU A 187 -3.76 -3.49 9.41
CA GLU A 187 -3.60 -4.88 9.81
C GLU A 187 -4.83 -5.72 9.48
N ALA A 188 -6.02 -5.23 9.86
CA ALA A 188 -7.27 -5.95 9.64
C ALA A 188 -7.62 -6.13 8.15
N GLU A 189 -7.36 -5.12 7.30
CA GLU A 189 -7.58 -5.24 5.85
C GLU A 189 -6.59 -6.22 5.21
N TRP A 190 -5.32 -6.17 5.63
CA TRP A 190 -4.30 -7.09 5.15
C TRP A 190 -4.63 -8.53 5.52
N GLU A 191 -4.94 -8.80 6.80
CA GLU A 191 -5.27 -10.13 7.31
C GLU A 191 -6.52 -10.71 6.64
N PHE A 192 -7.58 -9.90 6.49
CA PHE A 192 -8.77 -10.31 5.75
C PHE A 192 -8.45 -10.71 4.30
N ALA A 193 -7.62 -9.92 3.62
CA ALA A 193 -7.19 -10.23 2.28
C ALA A 193 -6.35 -11.53 2.22
N ALA A 194 -5.46 -11.75 3.18
CA ALA A 194 -4.64 -12.94 3.28
C ALA A 194 -5.47 -14.21 3.51
N THR A 195 -6.49 -14.15 4.35
CA THR A 195 -7.36 -15.31 4.61
C THR A 195 -8.10 -15.80 3.37
N GLY A 196 -8.29 -14.96 2.35
CA GLY A 196 -9.06 -15.31 1.16
C GLY A 196 -10.51 -15.72 1.47
N GLY A 197 -11.02 -15.34 2.66
CA GLY A 197 -12.34 -15.72 3.16
C GLY A 197 -12.37 -17.02 3.98
N SER A 198 -11.21 -17.67 4.23
CA SER A 198 -11.10 -18.80 5.14
C SER A 198 -11.10 -18.33 6.60
N LYS A 199 -11.15 -19.31 7.53
CA LYS A 199 -11.03 -19.07 8.99
C LYS A 199 -9.87 -19.87 9.59
N THR A 200 -8.92 -20.23 8.74
CA THR A 200 -7.79 -21.10 9.05
C THR A 200 -6.51 -20.28 9.04
N ALA A 201 -5.44 -20.80 9.60
CA ALA A 201 -4.14 -20.13 9.70
C ALA A 201 -3.63 -19.63 8.35
N TYR A 202 -3.93 -20.36 7.27
CA TYR A 202 -3.64 -19.96 5.88
C TYR A 202 -4.95 -19.99 5.06
N HIS A 203 -4.96 -19.31 3.93
CA HIS A 203 -6.16 -19.29 3.06
C HIS A 203 -6.58 -20.68 2.53
N PHE A 204 -5.67 -21.66 2.53
CA PHE A 204 -5.88 -23.02 2.04
C PHE A 204 -6.16 -24.06 3.15
N GLY A 205 -6.09 -23.66 4.43
CA GLY A 205 -6.31 -24.56 5.59
C GLY A 205 -5.29 -24.32 6.69
N ASP A 206 -5.21 -25.29 7.63
CA ASP A 206 -4.28 -25.24 8.77
C ASP A 206 -3.03 -26.12 8.54
N ASP A 207 -2.97 -26.84 7.42
CA ASP A 207 -1.89 -27.77 7.11
C ASP A 207 -0.71 -27.04 6.44
N ALA A 208 0.31 -26.72 7.22
CA ALA A 208 1.52 -26.04 6.76
C ALA A 208 2.32 -26.84 5.70
N GLU A 209 2.11 -28.17 5.54
CA GLU A 209 2.79 -28.95 4.50
C GLU A 209 2.39 -28.50 3.08
N GLN A 210 1.23 -27.84 2.94
CA GLN A 210 0.76 -27.30 1.67
C GLN A 210 1.31 -25.90 1.34
N LEU A 211 1.98 -25.22 2.30
CA LEU A 211 2.45 -23.85 2.15
C LEU A 211 3.34 -23.67 0.91
N GLY A 212 4.16 -24.64 0.59
CA GLY A 212 5.06 -24.58 -0.58
C GLY A 212 4.40 -24.40 -1.94
N ASP A 213 3.09 -24.68 -2.06
CA ASP A 213 2.30 -24.42 -3.26
C ASP A 213 1.93 -22.94 -3.44
N TYR A 214 1.90 -22.18 -2.33
CA TYR A 214 1.34 -20.82 -2.24
C TYR A 214 2.35 -19.76 -1.82
N ALA A 215 3.49 -20.16 -1.26
CA ALA A 215 4.46 -19.25 -0.66
C ALA A 215 5.92 -19.63 -0.92
N TRP A 216 6.77 -18.60 -0.90
CA TRP A 216 8.21 -18.71 -0.75
C TRP A 216 8.56 -18.43 0.72
N PHE A 217 9.17 -19.40 1.41
CA PHE A 217 9.53 -19.36 2.83
C PHE A 217 10.82 -20.17 3.04
N SER A 218 11.38 -20.21 4.23
CA SER A 218 12.68 -20.86 4.51
C SER A 218 12.78 -22.31 4.00
N GLY A 219 11.64 -23.01 3.92
CA GLY A 219 11.60 -24.39 3.40
C GLY A 219 11.79 -24.55 1.89
N ASN A 220 11.74 -23.47 1.08
CA ASN A 220 11.76 -23.59 -0.39
C ASN A 220 12.27 -22.36 -1.14
N SER A 221 12.77 -21.33 -0.44
CA SER A 221 13.17 -20.03 -1.03
C SER A 221 14.60 -20.01 -1.59
N ASP A 222 15.42 -21.01 -1.22
CA ASP A 222 16.86 -20.99 -1.50
C ASP A 222 17.55 -19.72 -0.93
N GLU A 223 17.11 -19.26 0.25
CA GLU A 223 17.66 -18.11 1.00
C GLU A 223 17.57 -16.78 0.24
N ALA A 224 16.52 -16.57 -0.57
CA ALA A 224 16.33 -15.36 -1.35
C ALA A 224 14.85 -15.06 -1.67
N PRO A 225 14.47 -13.77 -1.88
CA PRO A 225 13.16 -13.43 -2.43
C PRO A 225 13.05 -13.92 -3.89
N HIS A 226 11.83 -14.22 -4.29
CA HIS A 226 11.52 -14.67 -5.64
C HIS A 226 10.70 -13.64 -6.40
N LEU A 227 10.66 -13.78 -7.74
CA LEU A 227 9.77 -13.00 -8.58
C LEU A 227 8.34 -13.15 -8.10
N VAL A 228 7.63 -12.05 -8.02
CA VAL A 228 6.22 -12.05 -7.60
C VAL A 228 5.37 -12.99 -8.46
N LYS A 229 4.31 -13.55 -7.87
CA LYS A 229 3.39 -14.47 -8.56
C LYS A 229 4.02 -15.81 -8.97
N GLY A 230 5.13 -16.18 -8.37
CA GLY A 230 5.78 -17.47 -8.60
C GLY A 230 5.01 -18.67 -8.03
N LYS A 231 4.03 -18.44 -7.16
CA LYS A 231 3.19 -19.44 -6.50
C LYS A 231 1.71 -19.25 -6.86
N LYS A 232 0.83 -20.09 -6.30
CA LYS A 232 -0.62 -19.99 -6.50
C LYS A 232 -1.23 -18.83 -5.72
N PRO A 233 -2.24 -18.11 -6.27
CA PRO A 233 -2.95 -17.07 -5.54
C PRO A 233 -3.96 -17.65 -4.56
N ASN A 234 -4.44 -16.81 -3.63
CA ASN A 234 -5.59 -17.13 -2.79
C ASN A 234 -6.92 -17.00 -3.56
N GLN A 235 -8.05 -17.23 -2.89
CA GLN A 235 -9.39 -17.23 -3.46
C GLN A 235 -9.82 -15.85 -4.02
N PHE A 236 -9.21 -14.75 -3.55
CA PHE A 236 -9.43 -13.41 -4.09
C PHE A 236 -8.56 -13.09 -5.29
N GLY A 237 -7.58 -13.96 -5.62
CA GLY A 237 -6.63 -13.75 -6.71
C GLY A 237 -5.40 -12.96 -6.30
N LEU A 238 -5.09 -12.90 -5.00
CA LEU A 238 -3.90 -12.26 -4.44
C LEU A 238 -2.77 -13.28 -4.30
N TYR A 239 -1.58 -12.90 -4.72
CA TYR A 239 -0.36 -13.72 -4.67
C TYR A 239 0.51 -13.29 -3.49
N ASP A 240 1.38 -14.20 -3.07
CA ASP A 240 2.47 -13.95 -2.12
C ASP A 240 2.00 -13.41 -0.75
N MET A 241 0.77 -13.82 -0.31
CA MET A 241 0.19 -13.39 0.96
C MET A 241 0.73 -14.15 2.19
N HIS A 242 1.58 -15.18 2.00
CA HIS A 242 2.04 -16.07 3.04
C HIS A 242 3.56 -16.32 3.00
N GLY A 243 4.35 -15.35 2.55
CA GLY A 243 5.80 -15.44 2.40
C GLY A 243 6.32 -14.48 1.34
N ASN A 244 7.44 -14.76 0.75
CA ASN A 244 8.26 -13.94 -0.12
C ASN A 244 8.85 -12.75 0.63
N VAL A 245 8.12 -11.67 0.88
CA VAL A 245 8.58 -10.59 1.76
C VAL A 245 7.49 -10.16 2.74
N TRP A 246 7.88 -9.77 3.94
CA TRP A 246 7.02 -9.08 4.89
C TRP A 246 6.48 -7.79 4.29
N GLU A 247 5.28 -7.38 4.67
CA GLU A 247 4.60 -6.22 4.09
C GLU A 247 4.19 -5.19 5.14
N TRP A 248 4.60 -3.93 4.93
CA TRP A 248 4.18 -2.82 5.77
C TRP A 248 2.67 -2.63 5.77
N VAL A 249 2.13 -2.44 6.97
CA VAL A 249 0.75 -1.98 7.21
C VAL A 249 0.73 -0.61 7.88
N LEU A 250 -0.46 -0.05 8.12
CA LEU A 250 -0.63 1.27 8.77
C LEU A 250 -0.30 1.26 10.26
N ASP A 251 -0.26 0.10 10.89
CA ASP A 251 -0.33 -0.07 12.33
C ASP A 251 1.04 0.01 13.00
N GLN A 252 1.06 0.54 14.22
CA GLN A 252 2.14 0.33 15.15
C GLN A 252 2.04 -1.07 15.75
N TYR A 253 3.17 -1.77 15.88
CA TYR A 253 3.21 -3.09 16.52
C TYR A 253 3.09 -2.95 18.04
N SER A 254 2.41 -3.91 18.68
CA SER A 254 2.35 -4.03 20.13
C SER A 254 2.25 -5.51 20.52
N GLU A 255 3.06 -5.91 21.49
CA GLU A 255 2.99 -7.23 22.11
C GLU A 255 1.70 -7.43 22.94
N GLU A 256 1.03 -6.34 23.32
CA GLU A 256 -0.23 -6.38 24.08
C GLU A 256 -1.46 -6.76 23.21
N GLY A 257 -1.26 -6.88 21.91
CA GLY A 257 -2.30 -7.26 20.97
C GLY A 257 -3.50 -6.30 20.95
N PHE A 258 -4.71 -6.86 20.97
CA PHE A 258 -5.95 -6.13 20.74
C PHE A 258 -6.75 -5.80 22.02
N ALA A 259 -6.22 -6.05 23.23
CA ALA A 259 -6.94 -5.81 24.50
C ALA A 259 -7.55 -4.40 24.62
N ARG A 260 -6.90 -3.38 24.03
CA ARG A 260 -7.39 -1.98 23.98
C ARG A 260 -8.72 -1.80 23.24
N LEU A 261 -9.13 -2.77 22.43
CA LEU A 261 -10.30 -2.73 21.56
C LEU A 261 -11.48 -3.55 22.08
N GLU A 262 -11.29 -4.30 23.16
CA GLU A 262 -12.27 -5.24 23.69
C GLU A 262 -13.64 -4.60 23.93
N GLY A 263 -14.72 -5.34 23.60
CA GLY A 263 -16.09 -4.93 23.79
C GLY A 263 -16.64 -3.90 22.79
N LYS A 264 -15.89 -3.55 21.75
CA LYS A 264 -16.29 -2.59 20.72
C LYS A 264 -16.80 -3.29 19.46
N LYS A 265 -17.69 -2.61 18.74
CA LYS A 265 -18.03 -2.95 17.36
C LYS A 265 -17.10 -2.15 16.46
N LEU A 266 -16.28 -2.83 15.67
CA LEU A 266 -15.13 -2.20 15.02
C LEU A 266 -15.23 -2.35 13.50
N LYS A 267 -14.86 -1.28 12.79
CA LYS A 267 -14.46 -1.30 11.39
C LYS A 267 -12.94 -1.37 11.28
N ALA A 268 -12.42 -1.76 10.12
CA ALA A 268 -10.98 -1.92 9.90
C ALA A 268 -10.15 -0.71 10.38
N LEU A 269 -10.54 0.51 10.03
CA LEU A 269 -9.79 1.71 10.43
C LEU A 269 -9.93 2.07 11.93
N ASP A 270 -10.93 1.54 12.63
CA ASP A 270 -11.08 1.71 14.09
C ASP A 270 -10.07 0.84 14.85
N THR A 271 -9.57 -0.22 14.23
CA THR A 271 -8.59 -1.13 14.84
C THR A 271 -7.16 -0.60 14.74
N VAL A 272 -6.88 0.33 13.82
CA VAL A 272 -5.52 0.81 13.57
C VAL A 272 -4.89 1.38 14.83
N ALA A 273 -3.74 0.83 15.20
CA ALA A 273 -2.84 1.45 16.17
C ALA A 273 -2.02 2.52 15.42
N TRP A 274 -2.54 3.74 15.37
CA TRP A 274 -1.85 4.83 14.65
C TRP A 274 -0.46 5.06 15.24
N PRO A 275 0.61 5.04 14.41
CA PRO A 275 1.96 5.21 14.90
C PRO A 275 2.19 6.55 15.58
N SER A 276 2.77 6.50 16.78
CA SER A 276 3.25 7.65 17.55
C SER A 276 4.74 7.58 17.89
N GLU A 277 5.34 6.38 17.70
CA GLU A 277 6.75 6.12 17.93
C GLU A 277 7.38 5.62 16.60
N PRO A 278 8.70 5.85 16.39
CA PRO A 278 9.36 5.45 15.15
C PRO A 278 9.41 3.93 14.94
N ASP A 279 9.45 3.17 16.01
CA ASP A 279 9.44 1.71 16.06
C ASP A 279 8.89 1.18 17.41
N PRO A 280 8.42 -0.09 17.48
CA PRO A 280 8.26 -0.98 16.35
C PRO A 280 7.02 -0.65 15.49
N LEU A 281 7.17 -0.62 14.16
CA LEU A 281 6.06 -0.55 13.21
C LEU A 281 5.75 -1.94 12.66
N MET A 282 4.50 -2.19 12.29
CA MET A 282 4.03 -3.55 12.00
C MET A 282 4.25 -3.97 10.55
N VAL A 283 4.69 -5.21 10.37
CA VAL A 283 4.70 -5.94 9.11
C VAL A 283 3.93 -7.26 9.22
N LYS A 284 3.39 -7.74 8.11
CA LYS A 284 2.55 -8.94 7.99
C LYS A 284 3.07 -9.86 6.89
N GLY A 285 2.73 -11.14 6.94
CA GLY A 285 2.86 -12.09 5.83
C GLY A 285 3.98 -13.11 5.93
N GLY A 286 5.00 -12.88 6.73
CA GLY A 286 6.22 -13.67 6.69
C GLY A 286 7.08 -13.34 5.47
N GLY A 287 8.29 -13.84 5.45
CA GLY A 287 9.23 -13.64 4.38
C GLY A 287 9.90 -14.93 3.91
N TRP A 288 10.78 -14.81 2.94
CA TRP A 288 11.50 -15.92 2.32
C TRP A 288 12.41 -16.68 3.29
N ASP A 289 12.83 -16.04 4.38
CA ASP A 289 13.72 -16.64 5.41
C ASP A 289 12.98 -17.12 6.67
N ASP A 290 11.66 -17.01 6.69
CA ASP A 290 10.85 -17.35 7.86
C ASP A 290 10.28 -18.75 7.79
N ASP A 291 10.01 -19.33 8.97
CA ASP A 291 9.29 -20.59 9.10
C ASP A 291 7.80 -20.44 8.75
N ALA A 292 7.16 -21.56 8.44
CA ALA A 292 5.74 -21.59 8.09
C ALA A 292 4.83 -20.90 9.12
N GLU A 293 5.15 -21.01 10.41
CA GLU A 293 4.38 -20.38 11.49
C GLU A 293 4.35 -18.85 11.40
N SER A 294 5.41 -18.23 10.88
CA SER A 294 5.48 -16.80 10.63
C SER A 294 4.71 -16.37 9.38
N CYS A 295 4.42 -17.31 8.47
CA CYS A 295 3.67 -17.06 7.24
C CYS A 295 2.14 -17.19 7.40
N ARG A 296 1.61 -17.37 8.63
CA ARG A 296 0.16 -17.40 8.89
C ARG A 296 -0.49 -16.02 8.65
N ALA A 297 -1.78 -16.02 8.33
CA ALA A 297 -2.51 -14.77 8.12
C ALA A 297 -2.49 -13.83 9.35
N ALA A 298 -2.60 -14.39 10.57
CA ALA A 298 -2.59 -13.62 11.82
C ALA A 298 -1.19 -13.21 12.28
N SER A 299 -0.13 -13.88 11.79
CA SER A 299 1.25 -13.59 12.19
C SER A 299 1.65 -12.15 11.86
N LYS A 300 2.47 -11.55 12.71
CA LYS A 300 2.98 -10.19 12.59
C LYS A 300 4.32 -10.02 13.28
N MET A 301 5.10 -9.03 12.81
CA MET A 301 6.39 -8.69 13.38
C MET A 301 6.50 -7.16 13.55
N GLY A 302 7.24 -6.73 14.55
CA GLY A 302 7.59 -5.32 14.75
C GLY A 302 8.96 -5.00 14.14
N SER A 303 9.10 -3.81 13.54
CA SER A 303 10.40 -3.30 13.10
C SER A 303 11.30 -2.91 14.27
N SER A 304 12.59 -2.75 14.00
CA SER A 304 13.58 -2.18 14.92
C SER A 304 14.45 -1.19 14.17
N ASP A 305 14.31 0.08 14.44
CA ASP A 305 15.12 1.13 13.76
C ASP A 305 16.62 0.96 14.09
N GLU A 306 16.95 0.58 15.33
CA GLU A 306 18.33 0.36 15.75
C GLU A 306 18.99 -0.80 14.97
N ASP A 307 18.31 -1.95 14.89
CA ASP A 307 18.87 -3.12 14.22
C ASP A 307 18.85 -2.99 12.69
N TRP A 308 17.78 -2.45 12.12
CA TRP A 308 17.58 -2.41 10.67
C TRP A 308 18.35 -1.28 9.97
N LYS A 309 18.93 -0.34 10.75
CA LYS A 309 19.75 0.78 10.25
C LYS A 309 21.21 0.73 10.72
N GLN A 310 21.71 -0.40 11.18
CA GLN A 310 23.07 -0.53 11.74
C GLN A 310 24.16 -0.07 10.78
N GLU A 311 23.99 -0.31 9.48
CA GLU A 311 24.98 0.03 8.46
C GLU A 311 24.79 1.46 7.87
N ASP A 312 23.78 2.24 8.33
CA ASP A 312 23.61 3.62 7.86
C ASP A 312 24.63 4.55 8.51
N PRO A 313 25.58 5.13 7.74
CA PRO A 313 26.62 5.99 8.29
C PRO A 313 26.16 7.42 8.58
N ASN A 314 24.91 7.75 8.26
CA ASN A 314 24.41 9.11 8.39
C ASN A 314 23.92 9.40 9.82
N VAL A 315 23.96 10.67 10.18
CA VAL A 315 23.30 11.20 11.39
C VAL A 315 22.54 12.47 10.98
N PRO A 316 21.23 12.52 11.19
CA PRO A 316 20.35 11.41 11.60
C PRO A 316 20.30 10.27 10.57
N LEU A 317 19.88 9.08 11.00
CA LEU A 317 19.72 7.92 10.13
C LEU A 317 18.67 8.18 9.03
N SER A 318 18.71 7.44 7.93
CA SER A 318 17.79 7.65 6.81
C SER A 318 16.33 7.45 7.21
N PRO A 319 15.42 8.40 6.96
CA PRO A 319 14.00 8.18 7.16
C PRO A 319 13.34 7.39 6.02
N TRP A 320 14.07 7.09 4.92
CA TRP A 320 13.53 6.38 3.75
C TRP A 320 14.04 4.96 3.60
N TRP A 321 15.21 4.63 4.15
CA TRP A 321 15.90 3.38 3.89
C TRP A 321 16.39 2.70 5.16
N PHE A 322 16.24 1.40 5.19
CA PHE A 322 16.98 0.50 6.05
C PHE A 322 18.21 -0.03 5.33
N THR A 323 19.13 -0.64 6.06
CA THR A 323 20.43 -1.09 5.53
C THR A 323 20.77 -2.53 5.90
N SER A 324 20.09 -3.09 6.90
CA SER A 324 20.50 -4.35 7.51
C SER A 324 19.34 -5.35 7.55
N TYR A 325 19.65 -6.66 7.48
CA TYR A 325 18.67 -7.72 7.73
C TYR A 325 18.01 -7.50 9.12
N PRO A 326 16.68 -7.77 9.28
CA PRO A 326 15.78 -8.41 8.31
C PRO A 326 15.09 -7.47 7.32
N SER A 327 15.46 -6.20 7.22
CA SER A 327 14.80 -5.27 6.30
C SER A 327 14.92 -5.64 4.82
N THR A 328 15.92 -6.46 4.45
CA THR A 328 16.08 -7.04 3.10
C THR A 328 14.97 -8.04 2.74
N CYS A 329 14.14 -8.40 3.73
CA CYS A 329 12.96 -9.23 3.60
C CYS A 329 11.65 -8.44 3.80
N VAL A 330 11.68 -7.09 3.72
CA VAL A 330 10.52 -6.23 4.02
C VAL A 330 10.21 -5.29 2.88
N GLY A 331 9.02 -5.47 2.31
CA GLY A 331 8.42 -4.65 1.26
C GLY A 331 7.03 -4.16 1.66
N PHE A 332 6.13 -4.01 0.68
CA PHE A 332 4.74 -3.60 0.91
C PHE A 332 3.88 -3.84 -0.31
N ARG A 333 2.56 -3.81 -0.12
CA ARG A 333 1.58 -3.66 -1.21
C ARG A 333 0.61 -2.53 -0.93
N VAL A 334 -0.09 -2.07 -1.96
CA VAL A 334 -1.03 -0.95 -1.85
C VAL A 334 -2.46 -1.44 -1.91
N ILE A 335 -3.35 -0.69 -1.27
CA ILE A 335 -4.80 -0.82 -1.46
C ILE A 335 -5.40 0.49 -1.99
N ARG A 336 -6.59 0.37 -2.58
CA ARG A 336 -7.48 1.49 -2.90
C ARG A 336 -8.83 1.23 -2.23
N PRO A 337 -9.31 2.11 -1.33
CA PRO A 337 -10.60 1.96 -0.69
C PRO A 337 -11.73 2.14 -1.72
N LEU A 338 -12.88 1.49 -1.50
CA LEU A 338 -14.08 1.74 -2.31
C LEU A 338 -14.56 3.19 -2.12
N HIS A 339 -14.55 3.68 -0.87
CA HIS A 339 -14.92 5.04 -0.53
C HIS A 339 -13.68 5.82 -0.07
N GLU A 340 -13.31 6.81 -0.86
CA GLU A 340 -12.20 7.69 -0.52
C GLU A 340 -12.59 8.65 0.60
N VAL A 341 -11.65 8.97 1.48
CA VAL A 341 -11.83 10.00 2.50
C VAL A 341 -11.37 11.37 1.99
N GLU A 342 -11.84 12.44 2.62
CA GLU A 342 -11.37 13.79 2.28
C GLU A 342 -9.85 13.92 2.43
N LYS A 343 -9.22 14.72 1.60
CA LYS A 343 -7.76 14.89 1.52
C LYS A 343 -7.11 15.22 2.88
N LYS A 344 -7.77 16.07 3.68
CA LYS A 344 -7.29 16.41 5.03
C LYS A 344 -7.29 15.21 5.99
N ASP A 345 -8.26 14.29 5.83
CA ASP A 345 -8.40 13.10 6.66
C ASP A 345 -7.50 11.96 6.15
N ALA A 346 -7.11 12.02 4.86
CA ALA A 346 -6.17 11.09 4.24
C ALA A 346 -4.70 11.34 4.66
N ASP A 347 -4.34 12.54 5.14
CA ASP A 347 -2.94 12.88 5.44
C ASP A 347 -2.31 11.93 6.46
N LYS A 348 -3.08 11.45 7.43
CA LYS A 348 -2.65 10.44 8.43
C LYS A 348 -2.20 9.10 7.83
N PHE A 349 -2.68 8.75 6.62
CA PHE A 349 -2.22 7.55 5.91
C PHE A 349 -0.81 7.72 5.36
N TYR A 350 -0.40 8.95 5.08
CA TYR A 350 0.83 9.30 4.41
C TYR A 350 1.91 9.86 5.34
N ARG A 351 1.49 10.52 6.41
CA ARG A 351 2.38 11.15 7.40
C ARG A 351 1.99 10.69 8.79
N PRO A 352 2.70 9.73 9.37
CA PRO A 352 2.47 9.34 10.76
C PRO A 352 2.85 10.48 11.69
N GLU A 353 2.12 10.64 12.78
CA GLU A 353 2.37 11.66 13.81
C GLU A 353 3.52 11.24 14.75
N ILE A 354 4.68 10.95 14.17
CA ILE A 354 5.90 10.54 14.88
C ILE A 354 6.84 11.74 14.96
N GLU A 355 7.04 12.30 16.17
CA GLU A 355 7.81 13.53 16.36
C GLU A 355 9.26 13.39 15.88
N PHE A 356 9.97 12.32 16.27
CA PHE A 356 11.35 12.08 15.88
C PHE A 356 11.51 11.94 14.35
N LEU A 357 10.64 11.19 13.69
CA LEU A 357 10.65 11.06 12.25
C LEU A 357 10.46 12.42 11.54
N ASN A 358 9.54 13.23 12.03
CA ASN A 358 9.27 14.55 11.48
C ASN A 358 10.46 15.50 11.65
N LEU A 359 11.20 15.40 12.79
CA LEU A 359 12.44 16.14 13.01
C LEU A 359 13.54 15.67 12.06
N ASP A 360 13.80 14.38 11.95
CA ASP A 360 14.83 13.82 11.06
C ASP A 360 14.58 14.18 9.60
N VAL A 361 13.34 14.08 9.12
CA VAL A 361 12.94 14.53 7.79
C VAL A 361 13.16 16.03 7.63
N GLY A 362 12.77 16.83 8.62
CA GLY A 362 12.94 18.28 8.63
C GLY A 362 14.41 18.69 8.54
N ASP A 363 15.27 18.11 9.35
CA ASP A 363 16.72 18.37 9.36
C ASP A 363 17.35 18.01 8.01
N ARG A 364 17.00 16.87 7.44
CA ARG A 364 17.49 16.47 6.11
C ARG A 364 17.05 17.41 4.99
N LEU A 365 15.83 17.95 5.07
CA LEU A 365 15.36 18.96 4.11
C LEU A 365 16.16 20.27 4.25
N ILE A 366 16.42 20.73 5.48
CA ILE A 366 17.22 21.95 5.77
C ILE A 366 18.65 21.79 5.29
N GLU A 367 19.26 20.63 5.52
CA GLU A 367 20.66 20.34 5.13
C GLU A 367 20.81 20.04 3.64
N GLY A 368 19.72 19.97 2.87
CA GLY A 368 19.74 19.63 1.44
C GLY A 368 19.99 18.16 1.15
N ARG A 369 19.93 17.29 2.15
CA ARG A 369 20.00 15.82 2.04
C ARG A 369 18.66 15.16 1.79
N GLY A 370 17.59 15.92 1.72
CA GLY A 370 16.24 15.54 1.34
C GLY A 370 15.66 16.52 0.33
N ILE A 371 14.50 16.20 -0.22
CA ILE A 371 13.76 17.07 -1.14
C ILE A 371 12.25 16.91 -0.95
N LEU A 372 11.55 18.01 -0.95
CA LEU A 372 10.09 18.07 -0.96
C LEU A 372 9.62 18.49 -2.36
N GLY A 373 8.66 17.77 -2.92
CA GLY A 373 8.13 18.10 -4.23
C GLY A 373 6.62 17.90 -4.32
N LEU A 374 5.97 18.68 -5.18
CA LEU A 374 4.54 18.62 -5.45
C LEU A 374 4.18 17.41 -6.30
N VAL A 375 3.13 16.68 -5.89
CA VAL A 375 2.55 15.56 -6.64
C VAL A 375 1.09 15.85 -6.98
N ASP A 376 0.80 15.77 -8.27
CA ASP A 376 -0.52 15.95 -8.86
C ASP A 376 -0.55 15.27 -10.25
N PRO A 377 -1.70 15.18 -10.93
CA PRO A 377 -1.77 14.56 -12.26
C PRO A 377 -0.93 15.22 -13.35
N GLU A 378 -0.44 16.46 -13.13
CA GLU A 378 0.41 17.19 -14.08
C GLU A 378 1.91 16.88 -13.90
N LEU A 379 2.30 16.24 -12.79
CA LEU A 379 3.71 15.93 -12.50
C LEU A 379 4.40 15.14 -13.62
N PRO A 380 3.80 14.09 -14.21
CA PRO A 380 4.42 13.33 -15.29
C PRO A 380 4.73 14.17 -16.54
N ALA A 381 3.83 15.08 -16.91
CA ALA A 381 4.04 16.00 -18.03
C ALA A 381 5.17 17.00 -17.73
N ALA A 382 5.21 17.55 -16.52
CA ALA A 382 6.27 18.47 -16.09
C ALA A 382 7.66 17.82 -16.05
N ILE A 383 7.73 16.53 -15.66
CA ILE A 383 8.99 15.77 -15.72
C ILE A 383 9.48 15.69 -17.17
N LYS A 384 8.61 15.26 -18.08
CA LYS A 384 8.94 15.14 -19.51
C LYS A 384 9.37 16.46 -20.14
N GLU A 385 8.79 17.58 -19.74
CA GLU A 385 9.18 18.93 -20.23
C GLU A 385 10.56 19.37 -19.69
N SER A 386 11.04 18.79 -18.59
CA SER A 386 12.31 19.12 -17.95
C SER A 386 13.49 18.27 -18.44
N GLU A 387 13.23 17.25 -19.24
CA GLU A 387 14.24 16.41 -19.90
C GLU A 387 14.83 17.10 -21.14
#